data_4fad15dec280930f31669d5b111e7cc0
#
_entry.id   4fad15dec280930f31669d5b111e7cc0
#
_cell.length_a   1.000
_cell.length_b   1.000
_cell.length_c   1.000
_cell.angle_alpha   90.00
_cell.angle_beta   90.00
_cell.angle_gamma   90.00
#
_symmetry.space_group_name_H-M   'P 1'
#
loop_
_entity.id
_entity.type
_entity.pdbx_description
1 polymer ?
#
loop_
_entity_poly.entity_id
_entity_poly.type
_entity_poly.pdbx_seq_one_letter_code
_entity_poly.pdbx_strand_id
1 'polypeptide(L)'
;MKEMIQKNKGRLICSAFVMCMGMILGYTCENSLWVNGTFAVTYVVVMAVTFYDNRNRQQSDKVIRMVTWIVPGMTLLYNGIARWIDMGVRKENLLMVILYVGMGLLFVIVGNYLPKVKTNRTIGIRVVWTLQDEENWNATHRFSGKIWVAAGLLSMICGLFSDSMAALLLFIVAITAAAFGSILYSYLP
;
A
#
# COMPACT_ATOMS: atom_id res chain seq x y z
N MET A 1 15.37 1.69 19.41
CA MET A 1 15.56 1.20 18.04
C MET A 1 16.07 -0.24 17.99
N LYS A 2 17.19 -0.57 18.67
CA LYS A 2 17.73 -1.96 18.68
C LYS A 2 16.72 -3.00 19.18
N GLU A 3 16.03 -2.77 20.29
CA GLU A 3 15.02 -3.68 20.84
C GLU A 3 13.84 -3.91 19.87
N MET A 4 13.37 -2.84 19.21
CA MET A 4 12.28 -2.93 18.26
C MET A 4 12.68 -3.71 17.01
N ILE A 5 13.90 -3.52 16.50
CA ILE A 5 14.45 -4.31 15.39
C ILE A 5 14.55 -5.77 15.82
N GLN A 6 15.05 -6.04 17.03
CA GLN A 6 15.16 -7.39 17.57
C GLN A 6 13.80 -8.06 17.70
N LYS A 7 12.79 -7.35 18.23
CA LYS A 7 11.41 -7.85 18.33
C LYS A 7 10.80 -8.20 16.96
N ASN A 8 11.14 -7.46 15.91
CA ASN A 8 10.60 -7.64 14.56
C ASN A 8 11.55 -8.39 13.61
N LYS A 9 12.69 -8.89 14.10
CA LYS A 9 13.74 -9.50 13.28
C LYS A 9 13.21 -10.60 12.35
N GLY A 10 12.40 -11.52 12.87
CA GLY A 10 11.83 -12.61 12.06
C GLY A 10 10.94 -12.08 10.93
N ARG A 11 10.10 -11.08 11.21
CA ARG A 11 9.22 -10.46 10.20
C ARG A 11 10.02 -9.75 9.12
N LEU A 12 11.08 -9.01 9.51
CA LEU A 12 11.97 -8.32 8.57
C LEU A 12 12.69 -9.31 7.65
N ILE A 13 13.18 -10.41 8.19
CA ILE A 13 13.83 -11.47 7.39
C ILE A 13 12.82 -12.08 6.41
N CYS A 14 11.62 -12.47 6.89
CA CYS A 14 10.60 -13.05 6.02
C CYS A 14 10.14 -12.08 4.93
N SER A 15 9.93 -10.81 5.26
CA SER A 15 9.49 -9.81 4.28
C SER A 15 10.57 -9.48 3.25
N ALA A 16 11.84 -9.41 3.67
CA ALA A 16 12.98 -9.26 2.77
C ALA A 16 13.13 -10.49 1.84
N PHE A 17 12.92 -11.70 2.38
CA PHE A 17 12.94 -12.92 1.58
C PHE A 17 11.84 -12.93 0.51
N VAL A 18 10.61 -12.57 0.85
CA VAL A 18 9.49 -12.45 -0.10
C VAL A 18 9.79 -11.39 -1.16
N MET A 19 10.39 -10.27 -0.78
CA MET A 19 10.81 -9.24 -1.71
C MET A 19 11.88 -9.75 -2.69
N CYS A 20 12.89 -10.46 -2.20
CA CYS A 20 13.90 -11.09 -3.04
C CYS A 20 13.30 -12.11 -4.01
N MET A 21 12.36 -12.94 -3.55
CA MET A 21 11.64 -13.86 -4.43
C MET A 21 10.88 -13.12 -5.55
N GLY A 22 10.18 -12.02 -5.21
CA GLY A 22 9.52 -11.18 -6.20
C GLY A 22 10.51 -10.62 -7.23
N MET A 23 11.66 -10.15 -6.79
CA MET A 23 12.71 -9.63 -7.69
C MET A 23 13.30 -10.71 -8.61
N ILE A 24 13.48 -11.93 -8.10
CA ILE A 24 13.96 -13.07 -8.90
C ILE A 24 12.93 -13.42 -9.99
N LEU A 25 11.64 -13.40 -9.68
CA LEU A 25 10.59 -13.63 -10.66
C LEU A 25 10.61 -12.62 -11.81
N GLY A 26 10.92 -11.36 -11.52
CA GLY A 26 10.99 -10.29 -12.52
C GLY A 26 12.35 -10.16 -13.22
N TYR A 27 13.37 -10.92 -12.84
CA TYR A 27 14.74 -10.72 -13.33
C TYR A 27 14.88 -10.83 -14.85
N THR A 28 14.07 -11.67 -15.50
CA THR A 28 14.11 -11.87 -16.94
C THR A 28 13.30 -10.84 -17.74
N CYS A 29 12.53 -9.96 -17.08
CA CYS A 29 11.72 -8.95 -17.75
C CYS A 29 12.56 -7.71 -18.10
N GLU A 30 12.26 -7.06 -19.22
CA GLU A 30 12.88 -5.78 -19.59
C GLU A 30 12.73 -4.74 -18.47
N ASN A 31 13.80 -3.94 -18.26
CA ASN A 31 13.88 -2.91 -17.21
C ASN A 31 13.72 -3.42 -15.76
N SER A 32 13.75 -4.73 -15.53
CA SER A 32 13.58 -5.31 -14.19
C SER A 32 14.58 -4.80 -13.15
N LEU A 33 15.83 -4.55 -13.55
CA LEU A 33 16.87 -4.05 -12.64
C LEU A 33 16.54 -2.68 -12.05
N TRP A 34 16.09 -1.74 -12.87
CA TRP A 34 15.71 -0.39 -12.41
C TRP A 34 14.49 -0.41 -11.50
N VAL A 35 13.45 -1.14 -11.91
CA VAL A 35 12.21 -1.23 -11.13
C VAL A 35 12.46 -1.97 -9.81
N ASN A 36 13.16 -3.08 -9.84
CA ASN A 36 13.51 -3.82 -8.63
C ASN A 36 14.44 -3.02 -7.70
N GLY A 37 15.37 -2.24 -8.27
CA GLY A 37 16.21 -1.31 -7.53
C GLY A 37 15.38 -0.26 -6.79
N THR A 38 14.38 0.33 -7.45
CA THR A 38 13.46 1.29 -6.81
C THR A 38 12.65 0.66 -5.69
N PHE A 39 12.14 -0.57 -5.86
CA PHE A 39 11.46 -1.29 -4.78
C PHE A 39 12.38 -1.57 -3.60
N ALA A 40 13.63 -1.99 -3.83
CA ALA A 40 14.61 -2.23 -2.77
C ALA A 40 14.91 -0.97 -1.98
N VAL A 41 15.21 0.13 -2.66
CA VAL A 41 15.47 1.43 -2.02
C VAL A 41 14.24 1.88 -1.25
N THR A 42 13.05 1.80 -1.84
CA THR A 42 11.78 2.18 -1.18
C THR A 42 11.57 1.36 0.08
N TYR A 43 11.79 0.05 0.04
CA TYR A 43 11.66 -0.81 1.22
C TYR A 43 12.60 -0.39 2.34
N VAL A 44 13.88 -0.19 2.02
CA VAL A 44 14.89 0.23 3.03
C VAL A 44 14.53 1.58 3.62
N VAL A 45 14.16 2.56 2.78
CA VAL A 45 13.78 3.91 3.24
C VAL A 45 12.53 3.85 4.12
N VAL A 46 11.47 3.18 3.66
CA VAL A 46 10.21 3.05 4.43
C VAL A 46 10.47 2.37 5.77
N MET A 47 11.27 1.30 5.81
CA MET A 47 11.63 0.63 7.05
C MET A 47 12.46 1.53 7.97
N ALA A 48 13.51 2.17 7.45
CA ALA A 48 14.37 3.05 8.23
C ALA A 48 13.58 4.22 8.85
N VAL A 49 12.74 4.88 8.05
CA VAL A 49 11.92 6.02 8.51
C VAL A 49 10.86 5.55 9.50
N THR A 50 10.20 4.41 9.25
CA THR A 50 9.21 3.85 10.18
C THR A 50 9.83 3.51 11.53
N PHE A 51 10.99 2.88 11.55
CA PHE A 51 11.69 2.54 12.80
C PHE A 51 12.25 3.78 13.50
N TYR A 52 12.71 4.78 12.75
CA TYR A 52 13.17 6.04 13.31
C TYR A 52 12.03 6.81 13.98
N ASP A 53 10.90 6.99 13.30
CA ASP A 53 9.74 7.73 13.82
C ASP A 53 9.08 7.00 15.00
N ASN A 54 9.04 5.66 14.95
CA ASN A 54 8.46 4.84 16.00
C ASN A 54 9.29 4.82 17.30
N ARG A 55 10.53 5.31 17.28
CA ARG A 55 11.38 5.44 18.45
C ARG A 55 10.69 6.26 19.55
N ASN A 56 9.96 7.29 19.17
CA ASN A 56 9.33 8.24 20.10
C ASN A 56 7.82 8.06 20.26
N ARG A 57 7.13 7.42 19.29
CA ARG A 57 5.65 7.42 19.19
C ARG A 57 4.97 6.05 19.28
N GLN A 58 5.69 4.99 19.49
CA GLN A 58 5.20 3.61 19.73
C GLN A 58 3.95 3.23 18.92
N GLN A 59 4.11 3.13 17.61
CA GLN A 59 3.05 2.61 16.74
C GLN A 59 2.62 1.19 17.14
N SER A 60 1.36 0.85 16.89
CA SER A 60 0.87 -0.50 17.18
C SER A 60 1.60 -1.55 16.34
N ASP A 61 1.81 -2.75 16.91
CA ASP A 61 2.40 -3.89 16.19
C ASP A 61 1.66 -4.21 14.88
N LYS A 62 0.35 -3.93 14.82
CA LYS A 62 -0.47 -4.12 13.61
C LYS A 62 -0.03 -3.20 12.48
N VAL A 63 0.19 -1.92 12.77
CA VAL A 63 0.64 -0.93 11.79
C VAL A 63 2.05 -1.27 11.29
N ILE A 64 2.98 -1.61 12.20
CA ILE A 64 4.35 -2.01 11.82
C ILE A 64 4.30 -3.25 10.92
N ARG A 65 3.44 -4.21 11.23
CA ARG A 65 3.24 -5.40 10.39
C ARG A 65 2.77 -5.04 8.99
N MET A 66 1.75 -4.19 8.86
CA MET A 66 1.26 -3.73 7.56
C MET A 66 2.39 -3.08 6.73
N VAL A 67 3.11 -2.13 7.32
CA VAL A 67 4.19 -1.42 6.63
C VAL A 67 5.31 -2.36 6.21
N THR A 68 5.64 -3.36 7.03
CA THR A 68 6.67 -4.34 6.72
C THR A 68 6.31 -5.19 5.49
N TRP A 69 5.02 -5.47 5.26
CA TRP A 69 4.58 -6.36 4.17
C TRP A 69 4.10 -5.63 2.91
N ILE A 70 3.84 -4.31 2.97
CA ILE A 70 3.24 -3.58 1.84
C ILE A 70 4.18 -3.54 0.62
N VAL A 71 5.45 -3.18 0.81
CA VAL A 71 6.42 -3.09 -0.29
C VAL A 71 6.78 -4.47 -0.85
N PRO A 72 7.09 -5.50 -0.04
CA PRO A 72 7.30 -6.86 -0.54
C PRO A 72 6.09 -7.42 -1.31
N GLY A 73 4.87 -7.16 -0.81
CA GLY A 73 3.64 -7.55 -1.50
C GLY A 73 3.49 -6.87 -2.86
N MET A 74 3.76 -5.56 -2.94
CA MET A 74 3.76 -4.81 -4.20
C MET A 74 4.84 -5.31 -5.17
N THR A 75 6.03 -5.62 -4.68
CA THR A 75 7.12 -6.18 -5.49
C THR A 75 6.73 -7.52 -6.09
N LEU A 76 6.14 -8.40 -5.29
CA LEU A 76 5.68 -9.70 -5.75
C LEU A 76 4.56 -9.58 -6.79
N LEU A 77 3.58 -8.71 -6.54
CA LEU A 77 2.47 -8.46 -7.45
C LEU A 77 2.98 -7.93 -8.81
N TYR A 78 3.81 -6.88 -8.77
CA TYR A 78 4.35 -6.26 -9.98
C TYR A 78 5.16 -7.26 -10.82
N ASN A 79 6.13 -7.93 -10.21
CA ASN A 79 7.00 -8.87 -10.92
C ASN A 79 6.25 -10.13 -11.36
N GLY A 80 5.25 -10.57 -10.60
CA GLY A 80 4.37 -11.68 -11.01
C GLY A 80 3.57 -11.33 -12.26
N ILE A 81 3.00 -10.13 -12.32
CA ILE A 81 2.27 -9.63 -13.50
C ILE A 81 3.24 -9.48 -14.68
N ALA A 82 4.40 -8.83 -14.48
CA ALA A 82 5.39 -8.63 -15.52
C ALA A 82 5.86 -9.96 -16.12
N ARG A 83 6.14 -10.94 -15.27
CA ARG A 83 6.52 -12.29 -15.69
C ARG A 83 5.42 -12.99 -16.48
N TRP A 84 4.19 -12.83 -16.07
CA TRP A 84 3.05 -13.42 -16.77
C TRP A 84 2.89 -12.85 -18.19
N ILE A 85 3.04 -11.52 -18.32
CA ILE A 85 3.03 -10.85 -19.64
C ILE A 85 4.16 -11.41 -20.53
N ASP A 86 5.37 -11.54 -19.99
CA ASP A 86 6.55 -12.04 -20.67
C ASP A 86 6.40 -13.48 -21.17
N MET A 87 5.69 -14.32 -20.40
CA MET A 87 5.35 -15.70 -20.81
C MET A 87 4.32 -15.79 -21.94
N GLY A 88 3.90 -14.67 -22.50
CA GLY A 88 2.98 -14.62 -23.65
C GLY A 88 1.52 -14.98 -23.31
N VAL A 89 1.17 -15.03 -22.04
CA VAL A 89 -0.22 -15.24 -21.59
C VAL A 89 -1.01 -13.94 -21.80
N ARG A 90 -1.28 -13.62 -23.07
CA ARG A 90 -2.08 -12.46 -23.48
C ARG A 90 -3.57 -12.71 -23.29
N LYS A 91 -4.02 -12.85 -22.08
CA LYS A 91 -5.42 -12.61 -21.73
C LYS A 91 -5.49 -11.20 -21.12
N GLU A 92 -5.64 -10.21 -22.00
CA GLU A 92 -5.68 -8.78 -21.61
C GLU A 92 -6.68 -8.55 -20.47
N ASN A 93 -7.82 -9.20 -20.52
CA ASN A 93 -8.88 -9.16 -19.51
C ASN A 93 -8.39 -9.66 -18.15
N LEU A 94 -7.63 -10.75 -18.10
CA LEU A 94 -7.17 -11.33 -16.86
C LEU A 94 -6.15 -10.43 -16.17
N LEU A 95 -5.32 -9.74 -16.94
CA LEU A 95 -4.35 -8.77 -16.40
C LEU A 95 -5.06 -7.60 -15.74
N MET A 96 -6.11 -7.07 -16.37
CA MET A 96 -6.93 -6.00 -15.80
C MET A 96 -7.68 -6.48 -14.55
N VAL A 97 -8.21 -7.71 -14.55
CA VAL A 97 -8.83 -8.30 -13.35
C VAL A 97 -7.85 -8.35 -12.19
N ILE A 98 -6.62 -8.85 -12.42
CA ILE A 98 -5.58 -8.94 -11.38
C ILE A 98 -5.22 -7.55 -10.87
N LEU A 99 -5.12 -6.56 -11.75
CA LEU A 99 -4.83 -5.17 -11.38
C LEU A 99 -5.93 -4.60 -10.49
N TYR A 100 -7.20 -4.68 -10.90
CA TYR A 100 -8.34 -4.16 -10.13
C TYR A 100 -8.49 -4.87 -8.78
N VAL A 101 -8.38 -6.20 -8.76
CA VAL A 101 -8.50 -7.00 -7.54
C VAL A 101 -7.30 -6.77 -6.62
N GLY A 102 -6.09 -6.76 -7.16
CA GLY A 102 -4.85 -6.55 -6.38
C GLY A 102 -4.80 -5.15 -5.76
N MET A 103 -5.11 -4.11 -6.54
CA MET A 103 -5.18 -2.74 -6.03
C MET A 103 -6.35 -2.57 -5.05
N GLY A 104 -7.50 -3.17 -5.34
CA GLY A 104 -8.64 -3.15 -4.44
C GLY A 104 -8.32 -3.79 -3.09
N LEU A 105 -7.66 -4.94 -3.08
CA LEU A 105 -7.21 -5.61 -1.85
C LEU A 105 -6.22 -4.73 -1.08
N LEU A 106 -5.27 -4.09 -1.77
CA LEU A 106 -4.34 -3.15 -1.16
C LEU A 106 -5.07 -2.00 -0.46
N PHE A 107 -6.07 -1.40 -1.13
CA PHE A 107 -6.85 -0.31 -0.55
C PHE A 107 -7.69 -0.75 0.64
N VAL A 108 -8.28 -1.94 0.60
CA VAL A 108 -8.99 -2.53 1.75
C VAL A 108 -8.03 -2.72 2.93
N ILE A 109 -6.84 -3.25 2.68
CA ILE A 109 -5.82 -3.43 3.72
C ILE A 109 -5.42 -2.08 4.31
N VAL A 110 -5.00 -1.13 3.48
CA VAL A 110 -4.59 0.22 3.92
C VAL A 110 -5.72 0.90 4.69
N GLY A 111 -6.94 0.91 4.14
CA GLY A 111 -8.11 1.53 4.77
C GLY A 111 -8.44 0.92 6.14
N ASN A 112 -8.31 -0.40 6.29
CA ASN A 112 -8.55 -1.06 7.57
C ASN A 112 -7.47 -0.74 8.64
N TYR A 113 -6.27 -0.35 8.20
CA TYR A 113 -5.19 0.03 9.11
C TYR A 113 -5.15 1.53 9.44
N LEU A 114 -5.62 2.40 8.55
CA LEU A 114 -5.62 3.86 8.76
C LEU A 114 -6.13 4.30 10.14
N PRO A 115 -7.28 3.81 10.65
CA PRO A 115 -7.79 4.21 11.97
C PRO A 115 -6.91 3.78 13.15
N LYS A 116 -5.92 2.90 12.92
CA LYS A 116 -5.02 2.35 13.95
C LYS A 116 -3.67 3.05 13.98
N VAL A 117 -3.44 3.98 13.04
CA VAL A 117 -2.19 4.72 12.92
C VAL A 117 -2.21 5.89 13.89
N LYS A 118 -1.30 5.88 14.87
CA LYS A 118 -1.07 7.01 15.77
C LYS A 118 -0.38 8.16 15.02
N THR A 119 -0.59 9.38 15.46
CA THR A 119 0.03 10.58 14.88
C THR A 119 1.54 10.40 14.70
N ASN A 120 2.01 10.52 13.48
CA ASN A 120 3.42 10.35 13.13
C ASN A 120 3.75 11.06 11.80
N ARG A 121 5.05 11.16 11.48
CA ARG A 121 5.54 11.83 10.27
C ARG A 121 5.76 10.89 9.07
N THR A 122 5.44 9.60 9.19
CA THR A 122 5.78 8.59 8.18
C THR A 122 4.56 8.04 7.47
N ILE A 123 3.51 7.67 8.22
CA ILE A 123 2.39 6.86 7.72
C ILE A 123 1.08 7.61 7.96
N GLY A 124 0.21 7.68 6.95
CA GLY A 124 -1.12 8.26 7.05
C GLY A 124 -1.31 9.54 6.24
N ILE A 125 -2.41 10.25 6.49
CA ILE A 125 -2.77 11.51 5.86
C ILE A 125 -2.10 12.64 6.62
N ARG A 126 -0.96 13.10 6.10
CA ARG A 126 -0.01 13.99 6.78
C ARG A 126 -0.09 15.40 6.24
N VAL A 127 -1.21 16.04 6.45
CA VAL A 127 -1.33 17.48 6.22
C VAL A 127 -0.97 18.24 7.50
N VAL A 128 -0.58 19.49 7.37
CA VAL A 128 -0.01 20.28 8.50
C VAL A 128 -0.94 20.28 9.70
N TRP A 129 -2.22 20.52 9.49
CA TRP A 129 -3.24 20.58 10.55
C TRP A 129 -3.51 19.22 11.21
N THR A 130 -3.50 18.10 10.49
CA THR A 130 -3.65 16.78 11.13
C THR A 130 -2.44 16.38 11.97
N LEU A 131 -1.24 16.90 11.66
CA LEU A 131 -0.03 16.65 12.43
C LEU A 131 0.02 17.48 13.71
N GLN A 132 -0.69 18.61 13.76
CA GLN A 132 -0.72 19.53 14.90
C GLN A 132 -1.83 19.20 15.90
N ASP A 133 -2.88 18.49 15.44
CA ASP A 133 -4.05 18.15 16.24
C ASP A 133 -4.30 16.63 16.20
N GLU A 134 -4.22 15.98 17.36
CA GLU A 134 -4.41 14.54 17.50
C GLU A 134 -5.89 14.15 17.33
N GLU A 135 -6.82 15.02 17.69
CA GLU A 135 -8.26 14.76 17.50
C GLU A 135 -8.62 14.79 16.02
N ASN A 136 -8.15 15.81 15.30
CA ASN A 136 -8.28 15.88 13.84
C ASN A 136 -7.61 14.69 13.16
N TRP A 137 -6.40 14.30 13.59
CA TRP A 137 -5.72 13.10 13.08
C TRP A 137 -6.61 11.87 13.20
N ASN A 138 -7.14 11.62 14.39
CA ASN A 138 -7.96 10.45 14.68
C ASN A 138 -9.28 10.45 13.90
N ALA A 139 -9.95 11.61 13.79
CA ALA A 139 -11.18 11.78 13.02
C ALA A 139 -10.95 11.53 11.53
N THR A 140 -9.93 12.19 10.96
CA THR A 140 -9.53 12.05 9.56
C THR A 140 -9.18 10.61 9.21
N HIS A 141 -8.39 9.94 10.02
CA HIS A 141 -7.98 8.56 9.74
C HIS A 141 -9.13 7.55 9.90
N ARG A 142 -10.06 7.78 10.81
CA ARG A 142 -11.29 6.95 10.92
C ARG A 142 -12.21 7.11 9.70
N PHE A 143 -12.41 8.33 9.25
CA PHE A 143 -13.20 8.62 8.06
C PHE A 143 -12.55 8.04 6.81
N SER A 144 -11.27 8.35 6.61
CA SER A 144 -10.48 7.89 5.47
C SER A 144 -10.41 6.37 5.40
N GLY A 145 -10.28 5.69 6.54
CA GLY A 145 -10.29 4.23 6.57
C GLY A 145 -11.54 3.64 5.92
N LYS A 146 -12.72 4.21 6.20
CA LYS A 146 -13.99 3.76 5.61
C LYS A 146 -14.03 3.99 4.10
N ILE A 147 -13.62 5.18 3.64
CA ILE A 147 -13.62 5.52 2.20
C ILE A 147 -12.64 4.65 1.43
N TRP A 148 -11.44 4.42 1.97
CA TRP A 148 -10.44 3.58 1.31
C TRP A 148 -10.87 2.11 1.23
N VAL A 149 -11.56 1.58 2.25
CA VAL A 149 -12.17 0.24 2.19
C VAL A 149 -13.26 0.20 1.11
N ALA A 150 -14.16 1.20 1.08
CA ALA A 150 -15.21 1.26 0.08
C ALA A 150 -14.66 1.36 -1.34
N ALA A 151 -13.65 2.22 -1.58
CA ALA A 151 -12.97 2.35 -2.86
C ALA A 151 -12.27 1.04 -3.27
N GLY A 152 -11.67 0.34 -2.31
CA GLY A 152 -11.05 -0.97 -2.55
C GLY A 152 -12.04 -2.04 -2.96
N LEU A 153 -13.17 -2.14 -2.27
CA LEU A 153 -14.26 -3.07 -2.63
C LEU A 153 -14.83 -2.75 -4.02
N LEU A 154 -15.05 -1.46 -4.30
CA LEU A 154 -15.51 -1.01 -5.61
C LEU A 154 -14.51 -1.35 -6.72
N SER A 155 -13.21 -1.16 -6.45
CA SER A 155 -12.13 -1.57 -7.36
C SER A 155 -12.19 -3.07 -7.68
N MET A 156 -12.41 -3.91 -6.67
CA MET A 156 -12.54 -5.36 -6.89
C MET A 156 -13.76 -5.71 -7.75
N ILE A 157 -14.89 -4.99 -7.57
CA ILE A 157 -16.09 -5.15 -8.40
C ILE A 157 -15.79 -4.73 -9.85
N CYS A 158 -15.02 -3.66 -10.08
CA CYS A 158 -14.60 -3.25 -11.43
C CYS A 158 -13.85 -4.37 -12.16
N GLY A 159 -13.17 -5.27 -11.44
CA GLY A 159 -12.53 -6.44 -12.01
C GLY A 159 -13.48 -7.41 -12.71
N LEU A 160 -14.76 -7.44 -12.34
CA LEU A 160 -15.77 -8.27 -13.03
C LEU A 160 -16.14 -7.72 -14.42
N PHE A 161 -15.88 -6.43 -14.65
CA PHE A 161 -16.17 -5.71 -15.89
C PHE A 161 -14.88 -5.14 -16.50
N SER A 162 -13.81 -5.90 -16.43
CA SER A 162 -12.43 -5.45 -16.70
C SER A 162 -12.20 -4.85 -18.09
N ASP A 163 -13.02 -5.24 -19.08
CA ASP A 163 -12.92 -4.75 -20.47
C ASP A 163 -13.70 -3.45 -20.69
N SER A 164 -14.45 -2.99 -19.70
CA SER A 164 -15.31 -1.84 -19.84
C SER A 164 -14.55 -0.53 -19.52
N MET A 165 -14.61 0.44 -20.43
CA MET A 165 -14.15 1.80 -20.16
C MET A 165 -14.84 2.40 -18.92
N ALA A 166 -16.10 2.03 -18.68
CA ALA A 166 -16.83 2.47 -17.49
C ALA A 166 -16.21 1.93 -16.20
N ALA A 167 -15.71 0.70 -16.20
CA ALA A 167 -15.01 0.13 -15.04
C ALA A 167 -13.68 0.88 -14.76
N LEU A 168 -12.94 1.22 -15.81
CA LEU A 168 -11.71 2.02 -15.67
C LEU A 168 -12.01 3.41 -15.10
N LEU A 169 -13.00 4.10 -15.63
CA LEU A 169 -13.40 5.42 -15.14
C LEU A 169 -13.88 5.36 -13.68
N LEU A 170 -14.70 4.36 -13.35
CA LEU A 170 -15.20 4.15 -11.99
C LEU A 170 -14.06 3.86 -11.01
N PHE A 171 -13.07 3.07 -11.41
CA PHE A 171 -11.88 2.79 -10.62
C PHE A 171 -11.08 4.08 -10.34
N ILE A 172 -10.82 4.89 -11.38
CA ILE A 172 -10.11 6.17 -11.22
C ILE A 172 -10.88 7.12 -10.32
N VAL A 173 -12.19 7.24 -10.52
CA VAL A 173 -13.06 8.11 -9.69
C VAL A 173 -13.07 7.64 -8.25
N ALA A 174 -13.16 6.33 -7.99
CA ALA A 174 -13.16 5.79 -6.63
C ALA A 174 -11.86 6.12 -5.87
N ILE A 175 -10.71 5.97 -6.52
CA ILE A 175 -9.40 6.27 -5.91
C ILE A 175 -9.23 7.77 -5.68
N THR A 176 -9.54 8.58 -6.68
CA THR A 176 -9.44 10.04 -6.55
C THR A 176 -10.38 10.57 -5.48
N ALA A 177 -11.61 10.07 -5.43
CA ALA A 177 -12.57 10.43 -4.38
C ALA A 177 -12.08 10.00 -2.99
N ALA A 178 -11.46 8.83 -2.85
CA ALA A 178 -10.89 8.38 -1.58
C ALA A 178 -9.72 9.26 -1.14
N ALA A 179 -8.82 9.62 -2.06
CA ALA A 179 -7.66 10.45 -1.77
C ALA A 179 -8.06 11.89 -1.43
N PHE A 180 -8.80 12.56 -2.32
CA PHE A 180 -9.23 13.94 -2.13
C PHE A 180 -10.26 14.08 -1.00
N GLY A 181 -11.23 13.14 -0.88
CA GLY A 181 -12.20 13.11 0.19
C GLY A 181 -11.55 13.00 1.58
N SER A 182 -10.47 12.24 1.68
CA SER A 182 -9.69 12.15 2.92
C SER A 182 -9.03 13.47 3.30
N ILE A 183 -8.48 14.19 2.31
CA ILE A 183 -7.86 15.50 2.53
C ILE A 183 -8.92 16.55 2.84
N LEU A 184 -10.02 16.59 2.08
CA LEU A 184 -11.11 17.54 2.30
C LEU A 184 -11.73 17.36 3.69
N TYR A 185 -11.98 16.12 4.11
CA TYR A 185 -12.52 15.85 5.44
C TYR A 185 -11.60 16.37 6.55
N SER A 186 -10.28 16.35 6.34
CA SER A 186 -9.32 16.82 7.35
C SER A 186 -9.40 18.32 7.64
N TYR A 187 -10.13 19.10 6.86
CA TYR A 187 -10.43 20.52 7.12
C TYR A 187 -11.65 20.74 8.02
N LEU A 188 -12.49 19.70 8.23
CA LEU A 188 -13.77 19.85 8.94
C LEU A 188 -13.66 19.67 10.46
N PRO A 189 -12.87 18.73 11.00
CA PRO A 189 -12.70 18.55 12.46
C PRO A 189 -11.83 19.59 13.10
#